data_d8715b44f58efc70a98cccc9389c0c36
#
_entry.id   d8715b44f58efc70a98cccc9389c0c36
#
_cell.length_a   1.000
_cell.length_b   1.000
_cell.length_c   1.000
_cell.angle_alpha   90.00
_cell.angle_beta   90.00
_cell.angle_gamma   90.00
#
_symmetry.space_group_name_H-M   'P 1'
#
loop_
_entity.id
_entity.type
_entity.pdbx_description
1 polymer ?
#
loop_
_entity_poly.entity_id
_entity_poly.type
_entity_poly.pdbx_seq_one_letter_code
_entity_poly.pdbx_strand_id
1 'polypeptide(L)'
;MIDPPVVSAWFTAHARDLPWRAPGISPWGVLVSEVMSQQTPVSRVAPQWEEWMRRWPTPADLAAAPTAEVLRAWGSLGYPRRALRLKECAGEIVDKHGGVVPCEVSELLALPGIGDYTARAVAAFAFAQAVPVVDTNVRRVYARAVLGRPLAKPQKAELEWIAALLPEEDAHIFSAGLMELGAVVCTATAPACGECPIADSCAWLAAGSPPPTAEELAGKKVQKFAGTDRQVRGKIMKVLREAPAPVPQSAIDVVWPDAPQRTRALYSLLEDGLAVQNEDGHFHLP
;
A
#
# COMPACT_ATOMS: atom_id res chain seq x y z
N MET A 1 19.46 -14.15 15.99
CA MET A 1 19.53 -12.74 15.53
C MET A 1 19.37 -12.73 14.02
N ILE A 2 18.69 -11.74 13.43
CA ILE A 2 18.57 -11.64 11.96
C ILE A 2 19.93 -11.26 11.39
N ASP A 3 20.42 -12.06 10.42
CA ASP A 3 21.69 -11.84 9.74
C ASP A 3 21.43 -11.12 8.39
N PRO A 4 21.83 -9.84 8.23
CA PRO A 4 21.54 -9.06 7.02
C PRO A 4 22.11 -9.68 5.72
N PRO A 5 23.37 -10.13 5.65
CA PRO A 5 23.91 -10.84 4.49
C PRO A 5 23.08 -12.04 4.03
N VAL A 6 22.61 -12.85 4.96
CA VAL A 6 21.78 -14.03 4.67
C VAL A 6 20.43 -13.64 4.06
N VAL A 7 19.77 -12.60 4.61
CA VAL A 7 18.50 -12.11 4.10
C VAL A 7 18.67 -11.47 2.73
N SER A 8 19.72 -10.67 2.52
CA SER A 8 20.01 -10.02 1.24
C SER A 8 20.33 -11.03 0.13
N ALA A 9 21.15 -12.03 0.42
CA ALA A 9 21.47 -13.10 -0.53
C ALA A 9 20.22 -13.91 -0.91
N TRP A 10 19.40 -14.27 0.09
CA TRP A 10 18.15 -14.96 -0.15
C TRP A 10 17.21 -14.12 -1.03
N PHE A 11 17.06 -12.83 -0.74
CA PHE A 11 16.21 -11.93 -1.52
C PHE A 11 16.67 -11.86 -2.97
N THR A 12 17.97 -11.70 -3.22
CA THR A 12 18.54 -11.65 -4.57
C THR A 12 18.20 -12.91 -5.39
N ALA A 13 18.17 -14.08 -4.72
CA ALA A 13 17.92 -15.37 -5.38
C ALA A 13 16.40 -15.70 -5.53
N HIS A 14 15.54 -15.18 -4.67
CA HIS A 14 14.15 -15.65 -4.53
C HIS A 14 13.10 -14.53 -4.61
N ALA A 15 13.51 -13.28 -4.85
CA ALA A 15 12.58 -12.16 -4.95
C ALA A 15 11.54 -12.42 -6.04
N ARG A 16 10.25 -12.10 -5.75
CA ARG A 16 9.20 -12.11 -6.76
C ARG A 16 9.53 -11.09 -7.84
N ASP A 17 9.26 -11.47 -9.08
CA ASP A 17 9.32 -10.54 -10.21
C ASP A 17 8.14 -9.57 -10.13
N LEU A 18 8.43 -8.33 -9.70
CA LEU A 18 7.46 -7.27 -9.57
C LEU A 18 7.84 -6.14 -10.52
N PRO A 19 6.89 -5.60 -11.34
CA PRO A 19 7.23 -4.66 -12.39
C PRO A 19 7.94 -3.39 -11.88
N TRP A 20 7.64 -2.94 -10.66
CA TRP A 20 8.31 -1.78 -10.03
C TRP A 20 9.68 -2.08 -9.41
N ARG A 21 10.15 -3.33 -9.49
CA ARG A 21 11.52 -3.74 -9.11
C ARG A 21 12.44 -3.91 -10.29
N ALA A 22 11.92 -3.77 -11.52
CA ALA A 22 12.73 -3.88 -12.72
C ALA A 22 13.82 -2.79 -12.77
N PRO A 23 14.99 -3.10 -13.33
CA PRO A 23 16.05 -2.10 -13.49
C PRO A 23 15.56 -0.86 -14.27
N GLY A 24 15.95 0.33 -13.82
CA GLY A 24 15.60 1.59 -14.49
C GLY A 24 14.22 2.15 -14.17
N ILE A 25 13.46 1.54 -13.25
CA ILE A 25 12.22 2.13 -12.76
C ILE A 25 12.50 3.46 -12.06
N SER A 26 11.75 4.48 -12.45
CA SER A 26 11.89 5.82 -11.88
C SER A 26 11.43 5.89 -10.42
N PRO A 27 11.92 6.84 -9.62
CA PRO A 27 11.41 7.09 -8.26
C PRO A 27 9.90 7.34 -8.22
N TRP A 28 9.34 7.92 -9.28
CA TRP A 28 7.90 8.07 -9.45
C TRP A 28 7.19 6.72 -9.54
N GLY A 29 7.71 5.79 -10.33
CA GLY A 29 7.16 4.44 -10.44
C GLY A 29 7.17 3.70 -9.10
N VAL A 30 8.23 3.84 -8.31
CA VAL A 30 8.31 3.28 -6.96
C VAL A 30 7.27 3.92 -6.04
N LEU A 31 7.14 5.26 -6.03
CA LEU A 31 6.14 5.96 -5.22
C LEU A 31 4.71 5.51 -5.56
N VAL A 32 4.39 5.42 -6.85
CA VAL A 32 3.07 4.93 -7.31
C VAL A 32 2.81 3.52 -6.82
N SER A 33 3.78 2.60 -6.91
CA SER A 33 3.64 1.22 -6.45
C SER A 33 3.37 1.14 -4.94
N GLU A 34 4.08 1.94 -4.14
CA GLU A 34 3.91 1.99 -2.69
C GLU A 34 2.50 2.49 -2.31
N VAL A 35 2.00 3.53 -2.96
CA VAL A 35 0.64 4.03 -2.73
C VAL A 35 -0.41 3.00 -3.16
N MET A 36 -0.24 2.34 -4.31
CA MET A 36 -1.17 1.33 -4.80
C MET A 36 -1.19 0.08 -3.90
N SER A 37 -0.05 -0.30 -3.34
CA SER A 37 0.10 -1.50 -2.50
C SER A 37 -0.47 -1.34 -1.08
N GLN A 38 -0.82 -0.12 -0.65
CA GLN A 38 -1.46 0.10 0.65
C GLN A 38 -2.76 -0.72 0.75
N GLN A 39 -2.77 -1.74 1.62
CA GLN A 39 -3.91 -2.64 1.85
C GLN A 39 -4.47 -3.32 0.58
N THR A 40 -3.67 -3.47 -0.46
CA THR A 40 -4.05 -4.08 -1.73
C THR A 40 -3.06 -5.20 -2.09
N PRO A 41 -3.52 -6.42 -2.39
CA PRO A 41 -2.63 -7.51 -2.80
C PRO A 41 -1.85 -7.16 -4.08
N VAL A 42 -0.59 -7.52 -4.12
CA VAL A 42 0.35 -7.28 -5.22
C VAL A 42 -0.19 -7.75 -6.58
N SER A 43 -0.85 -8.92 -6.62
CA SER A 43 -1.44 -9.47 -7.85
C SER A 43 -2.52 -8.59 -8.47
N ARG A 44 -3.15 -7.71 -7.68
CA ARG A 44 -4.12 -6.71 -8.18
C ARG A 44 -3.44 -5.39 -8.53
N VAL A 45 -2.30 -5.11 -7.91
CA VAL A 45 -1.55 -3.87 -8.13
C VAL A 45 -0.76 -3.93 -9.43
N ALA A 46 -0.05 -5.03 -9.68
CA ALA A 46 0.88 -5.13 -10.81
C ALA A 46 0.27 -4.73 -12.17
N PRO A 47 -0.85 -5.32 -12.64
CA PRO A 47 -1.42 -4.94 -13.93
C PRO A 47 -1.93 -3.49 -13.95
N GLN A 48 -2.38 -2.97 -12.81
CA GLN A 48 -2.88 -1.61 -12.71
C GLN A 48 -1.75 -0.58 -12.70
N TRP A 49 -0.62 -0.93 -12.07
CA TRP A 49 0.59 -0.12 -12.06
C TRP A 49 1.20 0.00 -13.47
N GLU A 50 1.29 -1.09 -14.22
CA GLU A 50 1.78 -1.08 -15.62
C GLU A 50 0.94 -0.14 -16.49
N GLU A 51 -0.40 -0.22 -16.38
CA GLU A 51 -1.30 0.66 -17.11
C GLU A 51 -1.13 2.13 -16.70
N TRP A 52 -0.91 2.40 -15.41
CA TRP A 52 -0.67 3.75 -14.91
C TRP A 52 0.66 4.31 -15.39
N MET A 53 1.74 3.53 -15.35
CA MET A 53 3.05 3.97 -15.84
C MET A 53 3.06 4.21 -17.33
N ARG A 54 2.25 3.47 -18.10
CA ARG A 54 2.06 3.70 -19.51
C ARG A 54 1.31 5.02 -19.80
N ARG A 55 0.31 5.37 -18.99
CA ARG A 55 -0.50 6.59 -19.14
C ARG A 55 0.18 7.82 -18.57
N TRP A 56 0.77 7.68 -17.41
CA TRP A 56 1.32 8.78 -16.62
C TRP A 56 2.72 8.43 -16.11
N PRO A 57 3.72 8.38 -17.02
CA PRO A 57 5.09 7.99 -16.67
C PRO A 57 5.81 8.99 -15.76
N THR A 58 5.29 10.22 -15.65
CA THR A 58 5.86 11.27 -14.80
C THR A 58 4.81 11.88 -13.86
N PRO A 59 5.23 12.56 -12.76
CA PRO A 59 4.31 13.33 -11.93
C PRO A 59 3.52 14.37 -12.72
N ALA A 60 4.13 15.05 -13.70
CA ALA A 60 3.48 16.06 -14.51
C ALA A 60 2.31 15.50 -15.33
N ASP A 61 2.47 14.31 -15.89
CA ASP A 61 1.41 13.66 -16.66
C ASP A 61 0.18 13.36 -15.77
N LEU A 62 0.41 12.83 -14.55
CA LEU A 62 -0.70 12.56 -13.62
C LEU A 62 -1.33 13.85 -13.08
N ALA A 63 -0.54 14.86 -12.77
CA ALA A 63 -1.05 16.15 -12.30
C ALA A 63 -1.99 16.80 -13.32
N ALA A 64 -1.63 16.74 -14.61
CA ALA A 64 -2.42 17.29 -15.71
C ALA A 64 -3.66 16.44 -16.08
N ALA A 65 -3.71 15.17 -15.67
CA ALA A 65 -4.77 14.25 -16.05
C ALA A 65 -6.14 14.67 -15.49
N PRO A 66 -7.25 14.54 -16.24
CA PRO A 66 -8.59 14.72 -15.70
C PRO A 66 -8.87 13.77 -14.52
N THR A 67 -9.43 14.28 -13.44
CA THR A 67 -9.69 13.50 -12.21
C THR A 67 -10.57 12.28 -12.48
N ALA A 68 -11.57 12.43 -13.37
CA ALA A 68 -12.41 11.30 -13.78
C ALA A 68 -11.60 10.15 -14.40
N GLU A 69 -10.60 10.47 -15.24
CA GLU A 69 -9.73 9.43 -15.84
C GLU A 69 -8.86 8.73 -14.81
N VAL A 70 -8.30 9.50 -13.87
CA VAL A 70 -7.51 8.95 -12.76
C VAL A 70 -8.36 7.98 -11.93
N LEU A 71 -9.60 8.34 -11.59
CA LEU A 71 -10.52 7.48 -10.85
C LEU A 71 -10.99 6.25 -11.66
N ARG A 72 -11.19 6.39 -13.00
CA ARG A 72 -11.46 5.24 -13.87
C ARG A 72 -10.29 4.28 -13.89
N ALA A 73 -9.09 4.80 -14.09
CA ALA A 73 -7.86 4.02 -14.11
C ALA A 73 -7.49 3.41 -12.75
N TRP A 74 -7.93 3.97 -11.63
CA TRP A 74 -7.77 3.34 -10.31
C TRP A 74 -8.56 2.05 -10.17
N GLY A 75 -9.65 1.92 -10.90
CA GLY A 75 -10.43 0.71 -11.03
C GLY A 75 -10.92 0.17 -9.69
N SER A 76 -10.65 -1.11 -9.48
CA SER A 76 -11.09 -1.87 -8.31
C SER A 76 -10.04 -1.99 -7.20
N LEU A 77 -8.95 -1.22 -7.19
CA LEU A 77 -7.90 -1.30 -6.16
C LEU A 77 -8.43 -1.01 -4.75
N GLY A 78 -9.56 -0.32 -4.65
CA GLY A 78 -10.18 0.06 -3.38
C GLY A 78 -9.61 1.36 -2.82
N TYR A 79 -10.31 1.92 -1.81
CA TYR A 79 -9.91 3.19 -1.19
C TYR A 79 -9.57 4.30 -2.21
N PRO A 80 -10.52 4.71 -3.08
CA PRO A 80 -10.27 5.57 -4.25
C PRO A 80 -9.74 6.98 -3.87
N ARG A 81 -9.88 7.42 -2.63
CA ARG A 81 -9.23 8.64 -2.12
C ARG A 81 -7.70 8.60 -2.26
N ARG A 82 -7.09 7.40 -2.30
CA ARG A 82 -5.65 7.28 -2.56
C ARG A 82 -5.28 7.78 -3.97
N ALA A 83 -6.16 7.55 -4.95
CA ALA A 83 -5.94 8.07 -6.31
C ALA A 83 -5.97 9.60 -6.34
N LEU A 84 -6.92 10.22 -5.63
CA LEU A 84 -6.98 11.68 -5.51
C LEU A 84 -5.74 12.24 -4.81
N ARG A 85 -5.35 11.63 -3.68
CA ARG A 85 -4.15 12.02 -2.95
C ARG A 85 -2.87 11.83 -3.77
N LEU A 86 -2.78 10.78 -4.59
CA LEU A 86 -1.64 10.58 -5.48
C LEU A 86 -1.59 11.64 -6.59
N LYS A 87 -2.74 12.07 -7.10
CA LYS A 87 -2.82 13.19 -8.05
C LYS A 87 -2.41 14.51 -7.40
N GLU A 88 -2.88 14.79 -6.18
CA GLU A 88 -2.46 15.96 -5.40
C GLU A 88 -0.94 15.92 -5.13
N CYS A 89 -0.41 14.76 -4.75
CA CYS A 89 1.01 14.52 -4.55
C CYS A 89 1.82 14.82 -5.83
N ALA A 90 1.33 14.37 -6.97
CA ALA A 90 1.95 14.65 -8.26
C ALA A 90 2.00 16.16 -8.56
N GLY A 91 0.92 16.89 -8.27
CA GLY A 91 0.88 18.36 -8.38
C GLY A 91 1.93 19.03 -7.50
N GLU A 92 2.02 18.63 -6.21
CA GLU A 92 3.02 19.17 -5.30
C GLU A 92 4.46 18.87 -5.76
N ILE A 93 4.73 17.68 -6.30
CA ILE A 93 6.04 17.34 -6.87
C ILE A 93 6.37 18.26 -8.04
N VAL A 94 5.41 18.58 -8.91
CA VAL A 94 5.61 19.50 -10.02
C VAL A 94 5.89 20.91 -9.51
N ASP A 95 5.05 21.40 -8.60
CA ASP A 95 5.07 22.81 -8.18
C ASP A 95 6.26 23.14 -7.27
N LYS A 96 6.64 22.23 -6.37
CA LYS A 96 7.65 22.48 -5.34
C LYS A 96 9.00 21.81 -5.61
N HIS A 97 9.00 20.74 -6.42
CA HIS A 97 10.21 19.95 -6.69
C HIS A 97 10.54 19.85 -8.20
N GLY A 98 9.95 20.71 -9.04
CA GLY A 98 10.25 20.76 -10.47
C GLY A 98 9.94 19.47 -11.22
N GLY A 99 8.98 18.68 -10.75
CA GLY A 99 8.59 17.40 -11.35
C GLY A 99 9.47 16.21 -10.98
N VAL A 100 10.45 16.40 -10.07
CA VAL A 100 11.34 15.35 -9.59
C VAL A 100 10.90 14.89 -8.19
N VAL A 101 10.72 13.59 -7.99
CA VAL A 101 10.40 13.04 -6.66
C VAL A 101 11.56 13.35 -5.70
N PRO A 102 11.30 14.00 -4.55
CA PRO A 102 12.36 14.30 -3.59
C PRO A 102 12.92 13.02 -2.96
N CYS A 103 14.19 13.04 -2.55
CA CYS A 103 14.83 11.88 -1.95
C CYS A 103 14.80 11.89 -0.41
N GLU A 104 14.73 13.08 0.20
CA GLU A 104 14.78 13.19 1.65
C GLU A 104 13.45 12.78 2.31
N VAL A 105 13.51 11.97 3.37
CA VAL A 105 12.32 11.49 4.10
C VAL A 105 11.44 12.66 4.56
N SER A 106 12.03 13.76 5.02
CA SER A 106 11.30 14.95 5.47
C SER A 106 10.51 15.62 4.35
N GLU A 107 11.06 15.70 3.15
CA GLU A 107 10.39 16.25 1.97
C GLU A 107 9.29 15.31 1.46
N LEU A 108 9.55 13.99 1.44
CA LEU A 108 8.56 12.99 1.09
C LEU A 108 7.37 13.02 2.05
N LEU A 109 7.60 13.19 3.35
CA LEU A 109 6.54 13.32 4.36
C LEU A 109 5.67 14.56 4.19
N ALA A 110 6.20 15.63 3.58
CA ALA A 110 5.46 16.85 3.31
C ALA A 110 4.48 16.70 2.12
N LEU A 111 4.63 15.64 1.31
CA LEU A 111 3.76 15.40 0.16
C LEU A 111 2.36 14.89 0.58
N PRO A 112 1.29 15.31 -0.11
CA PRO A 112 -0.08 14.88 0.17
C PRO A 112 -0.25 13.36 0.11
N GLY A 113 -0.77 12.76 1.19
CA GLY A 113 -1.07 11.33 1.23
C GLY A 113 0.13 10.41 1.47
N ILE A 114 1.33 10.96 1.65
CA ILE A 114 2.54 10.21 1.98
C ILE A 114 2.73 10.18 3.49
N GLY A 115 2.64 8.98 4.06
CA GLY A 115 2.90 8.73 5.48
C GLY A 115 4.31 8.22 5.72
N ASP A 116 4.68 8.06 7.01
CA ASP A 116 6.02 7.67 7.44
C ASP A 116 6.53 6.39 6.75
N TYR A 117 5.70 5.36 6.64
CA TYR A 117 6.06 4.14 5.91
C TYR A 117 6.39 4.44 4.44
N THR A 118 5.49 5.14 3.72
CA THR A 118 5.66 5.37 2.28
C THR A 118 6.88 6.27 2.00
N ALA A 119 7.09 7.30 2.82
CA ALA A 119 8.27 8.17 2.70
C ALA A 119 9.57 7.37 2.83
N ARG A 120 9.67 6.52 3.85
CA ARG A 120 10.86 5.67 4.06
C ARG A 120 11.02 4.60 2.99
N ALA A 121 9.93 3.98 2.54
CA ALA A 121 9.95 2.99 1.47
C ALA A 121 10.45 3.60 0.16
N VAL A 122 9.99 4.80 -0.20
CA VAL A 122 10.48 5.52 -1.39
C VAL A 122 11.95 5.92 -1.23
N ALA A 123 12.35 6.47 -0.09
CA ALA A 123 13.75 6.81 0.19
C ALA A 123 14.67 5.59 0.08
N ALA A 124 14.25 4.44 0.65
CA ALA A 124 15.02 3.21 0.59
C ALA A 124 15.05 2.61 -0.83
N PHE A 125 13.88 2.41 -1.46
CA PHE A 125 13.80 1.59 -2.67
C PHE A 125 14.03 2.36 -3.96
N ALA A 126 13.79 3.67 -3.98
CA ALA A 126 14.06 4.50 -5.16
C ALA A 126 15.42 5.18 -5.12
N PHE A 127 15.97 5.43 -3.93
CA PHE A 127 17.20 6.19 -3.75
C PHE A 127 18.29 5.45 -2.97
N ALA A 128 18.06 4.15 -2.67
CA ALA A 128 18.98 3.29 -1.94
C ALA A 128 19.44 3.84 -0.57
N GLN A 129 18.62 4.69 0.07
CA GLN A 129 18.97 5.24 1.37
C GLN A 129 18.89 4.19 2.48
N ALA A 130 19.82 4.25 3.43
CA ALA A 130 19.86 3.39 4.61
C ALA A 130 18.85 3.88 5.67
N VAL A 131 17.56 3.80 5.38
CA VAL A 131 16.48 4.17 6.29
C VAL A 131 15.64 2.95 6.68
N PRO A 132 15.17 2.84 7.94
CA PRO A 132 14.35 1.71 8.37
C PRO A 132 12.97 1.76 7.72
N VAL A 133 12.56 0.66 7.10
CA VAL A 133 11.24 0.46 6.51
C VAL A 133 10.49 -0.60 7.29
N VAL A 134 9.36 -0.27 7.92
CA VAL A 134 8.63 -1.18 8.79
C VAL A 134 7.17 -1.27 8.35
N ASP A 135 6.84 -2.36 7.67
CA ASP A 135 5.47 -2.75 7.37
C ASP A 135 4.98 -3.87 8.31
N THR A 136 3.81 -4.42 8.05
CA THR A 136 3.26 -5.54 8.82
C THR A 136 4.07 -6.84 8.64
N ASN A 137 4.78 -7.00 7.51
CA ASN A 137 5.60 -8.17 7.21
C ASN A 137 6.92 -8.09 7.99
N VAL A 138 7.62 -6.97 7.89
CA VAL A 138 8.86 -6.70 8.64
C VAL A 138 8.62 -6.84 10.14
N ARG A 139 7.56 -6.20 10.64
CA ARG A 139 7.17 -6.30 12.06
C ARG A 139 6.97 -7.75 12.50
N ARG A 140 6.31 -8.57 11.68
CA ARG A 140 6.07 -9.99 11.97
C ARG A 140 7.35 -10.80 11.98
N VAL A 141 8.22 -10.60 10.97
CA VAL A 141 9.53 -11.26 10.92
C VAL A 141 10.33 -10.92 12.17
N TYR A 142 10.45 -9.65 12.51
CA TYR A 142 11.16 -9.20 13.71
C TYR A 142 10.58 -9.80 14.99
N ALA A 143 9.26 -9.75 15.16
CA ALA A 143 8.60 -10.30 16.34
C ALA A 143 8.89 -11.79 16.53
N ARG A 144 8.87 -12.57 15.45
CA ARG A 144 9.17 -14.00 15.51
C ARG A 144 10.67 -14.28 15.64
N ALA A 145 11.48 -13.71 14.78
CA ALA A 145 12.90 -14.04 14.72
C ALA A 145 13.69 -13.49 15.93
N VAL A 146 13.33 -12.30 16.44
CA VAL A 146 14.08 -11.63 17.52
C VAL A 146 13.37 -11.72 18.86
N LEU A 147 12.08 -11.40 18.91
CA LEU A 147 11.32 -11.34 20.17
C LEU A 147 10.72 -12.69 20.58
N GLY A 148 10.76 -13.72 19.75
CA GLY A 148 10.18 -15.04 20.01
C GLY A 148 8.63 -15.02 20.13
N ARG A 149 7.96 -14.03 19.53
CA ARG A 149 6.51 -13.83 19.65
C ARG A 149 5.78 -14.21 18.38
N PRO A 150 4.65 -14.92 18.45
CA PRO A 150 3.88 -15.34 17.26
C PRO A 150 3.22 -14.18 16.52
N LEU A 151 2.83 -13.14 17.26
CA LEU A 151 2.16 -11.94 16.75
C LEU A 151 2.96 -10.68 17.04
N ALA A 152 2.82 -9.72 16.12
CA ALA A 152 3.42 -8.39 16.22
C ALA A 152 2.34 -7.33 16.41
N LYS A 153 2.54 -6.46 17.40
CA LYS A 153 1.77 -5.22 17.56
C LYS A 153 2.69 -4.03 17.23
N PRO A 154 2.19 -2.94 16.64
CA PRO A 154 2.98 -1.74 16.43
C PRO A 154 3.61 -1.26 17.74
N GLN A 155 4.90 -0.92 17.70
CA GLN A 155 5.67 -0.42 18.84
C GLN A 155 6.34 0.89 18.46
N LYS A 156 6.46 1.81 19.42
CA LYS A 156 7.12 3.11 19.17
C LYS A 156 8.58 2.96 18.79
N ALA A 157 9.27 1.94 19.33
CA ALA A 157 10.69 1.70 19.10
C ALA A 157 10.98 0.83 17.85
N GLU A 158 9.97 0.42 17.08
CA GLU A 158 10.19 -0.53 15.96
C GLU A 158 11.10 0.02 14.86
N LEU A 159 11.07 1.33 14.61
CA LEU A 159 11.99 1.98 13.67
C LEU A 159 13.44 1.89 14.16
N GLU A 160 13.66 2.14 15.45
CA GLU A 160 14.99 2.05 16.06
C GLU A 160 15.51 0.61 16.02
N TRP A 161 14.67 -0.36 16.30
CA TRP A 161 15.05 -1.79 16.25
C TRP A 161 15.44 -2.22 14.83
N ILE A 162 14.70 -1.77 13.82
CA ILE A 162 15.03 -2.11 12.43
C ILE A 162 16.24 -1.30 11.96
N ALA A 163 16.37 -0.04 12.36
CA ALA A 163 17.55 0.78 12.06
C ALA A 163 18.86 0.11 12.57
N ALA A 164 18.82 -0.47 13.77
CA ALA A 164 19.96 -1.19 14.35
C ALA A 164 20.35 -2.49 13.61
N LEU A 165 19.47 -2.99 12.72
CA LEU A 165 19.74 -4.16 11.89
C LEU A 165 20.25 -3.79 10.50
N LEU A 166 20.13 -2.52 10.08
CA LEU A 166 20.52 -2.12 8.73
C LEU A 166 22.02 -2.30 8.54
N PRO A 167 22.45 -2.99 7.48
CA PRO A 167 23.88 -3.05 7.13
C PRO A 167 24.37 -1.69 6.59
N GLU A 168 25.66 -1.46 6.63
CA GLU A 168 26.29 -0.24 6.08
C GLU A 168 26.13 -0.17 4.56
N GLU A 169 26.23 -1.32 3.89
CA GLU A 169 26.05 -1.44 2.44
C GLU A 169 24.73 -2.15 2.11
N ASP A 170 24.11 -1.79 1.01
CA ASP A 170 22.90 -2.46 0.49
C ASP A 170 21.71 -2.56 1.48
N ALA A 171 21.59 -1.60 2.38
CA ALA A 171 20.50 -1.55 3.37
C ALA A 171 19.10 -1.65 2.74
N HIS A 172 18.92 -1.11 1.52
CA HIS A 172 17.67 -1.18 0.77
C HIS A 172 17.36 -2.61 0.31
N ILE A 173 18.37 -3.42 -0.07
CA ILE A 173 18.21 -4.84 -0.43
C ILE A 173 17.80 -5.64 0.79
N PHE A 174 18.44 -5.40 1.94
CA PHE A 174 18.07 -6.04 3.20
C PHE A 174 16.62 -5.67 3.62
N SER A 175 16.25 -4.41 3.52
CA SER A 175 14.89 -3.96 3.85
C SER A 175 13.84 -4.61 2.95
N ALA A 176 14.10 -4.67 1.63
CA ALA A 176 13.25 -5.38 0.68
C ALA A 176 13.19 -6.88 0.98
N GLY A 177 14.31 -7.48 1.37
CA GLY A 177 14.42 -8.88 1.77
C GLY A 177 13.60 -9.22 3.01
N LEU A 178 13.60 -8.38 4.04
CA LEU A 178 12.76 -8.57 5.22
C LEU A 178 11.26 -8.50 4.88
N MET A 179 10.87 -7.55 4.03
CA MET A 179 9.49 -7.44 3.56
C MET A 179 9.06 -8.66 2.76
N GLU A 180 9.90 -9.10 1.82
CA GLU A 180 9.64 -10.28 0.98
C GLU A 180 9.56 -11.55 1.82
N LEU A 181 10.52 -11.76 2.72
CA LEU A 181 10.54 -12.90 3.65
C LEU A 181 9.22 -12.99 4.45
N GLY A 182 8.75 -11.86 4.95
CA GLY A 182 7.47 -11.78 5.62
C GLY A 182 6.27 -12.04 4.70
N ALA A 183 6.35 -11.62 3.45
CA ALA A 183 5.25 -11.77 2.50
C ALA A 183 5.09 -13.21 1.99
N VAL A 184 6.19 -13.94 1.75
CA VAL A 184 6.14 -15.24 1.06
C VAL A 184 6.53 -16.43 1.93
N VAL A 185 7.39 -16.26 2.93
CA VAL A 185 7.85 -17.36 3.80
C VAL A 185 7.27 -17.23 5.21
N CYS A 186 7.58 -16.15 5.93
CA CYS A 186 7.12 -15.93 7.30
C CYS A 186 5.69 -15.35 7.32
N THR A 187 4.75 -16.04 6.67
CA THR A 187 3.35 -15.59 6.52
C THR A 187 2.60 -15.57 7.85
N ALA A 188 1.45 -14.86 7.89
CA ALA A 188 0.71 -14.65 9.12
C ALA A 188 0.11 -15.94 9.70
N THR A 189 -0.41 -16.83 8.84
CA THR A 189 -1.18 -18.02 9.25
C THR A 189 -0.44 -19.34 9.06
N ALA A 190 0.36 -19.46 8.00
CA ALA A 190 1.04 -20.70 7.64
C ALA A 190 2.49 -20.40 7.19
N PRO A 191 3.40 -20.09 8.12
CA PRO A 191 4.79 -19.80 7.77
C PRO A 191 5.50 -21.07 7.29
N ALA A 192 6.25 -20.96 6.18
CA ALA A 192 7.09 -22.03 5.61
C ALA A 192 8.48 -21.99 6.26
N CYS A 193 8.54 -22.35 7.54
CA CYS A 193 9.81 -22.26 8.32
C CYS A 193 10.92 -23.13 7.76
N GLY A 194 10.60 -24.26 7.07
CA GLY A 194 11.60 -25.12 6.41
C GLY A 194 12.30 -24.46 5.21
N GLU A 195 11.73 -23.38 4.66
CA GLU A 195 12.30 -22.62 3.55
C GLU A 195 12.91 -21.27 4.02
N CYS A 196 12.85 -21.01 5.33
CA CYS A 196 13.25 -19.72 5.89
C CYS A 196 14.79 -19.63 6.01
N PRO A 197 15.43 -18.62 5.39
CA PRO A 197 16.89 -18.48 5.43
C PRO A 197 17.45 -18.19 6.83
N ILE A 198 16.60 -17.71 7.74
CA ILE A 198 16.99 -17.39 9.13
C ILE A 198 16.36 -18.35 10.16
N ALA A 199 15.94 -19.56 9.72
CA ALA A 199 15.28 -20.53 10.60
C ALA A 199 16.12 -20.87 11.82
N ASP A 200 17.41 -21.18 11.64
CA ASP A 200 18.33 -21.60 12.70
C ASP A 200 18.55 -20.56 13.79
N SER A 201 18.36 -19.27 13.45
CA SER A 201 18.51 -18.17 14.41
C SER A 201 17.17 -17.59 14.90
N CYS A 202 16.04 -18.22 14.52
CA CYS A 202 14.70 -17.72 14.84
C CYS A 202 14.29 -18.08 16.27
N ALA A 203 14.13 -17.07 17.12
CA ALA A 203 13.77 -17.26 18.53
C ALA A 203 12.38 -17.91 18.71
N TRP A 204 11.41 -17.60 17.87
CA TRP A 204 10.07 -18.21 17.92
C TRP A 204 10.09 -19.68 17.53
N LEU A 205 10.88 -20.04 16.50
CA LEU A 205 11.04 -21.43 16.07
C LEU A 205 11.78 -22.25 17.13
N ALA A 206 12.86 -21.70 17.70
CA ALA A 206 13.62 -22.32 18.79
C ALA A 206 12.76 -22.55 20.04
N ALA A 207 11.76 -21.73 20.29
CA ALA A 207 10.78 -21.89 21.37
C ALA A 207 9.65 -22.91 21.05
N GLY A 208 9.74 -23.64 19.94
CA GLY A 208 8.73 -24.61 19.52
C GLY A 208 7.50 -23.99 18.84
N SER A 209 7.64 -22.79 18.30
CA SER A 209 6.58 -22.08 17.56
C SER A 209 5.27 -21.91 18.34
N PRO A 210 5.29 -21.39 19.57
CA PRO A 210 4.08 -21.27 20.39
C PRO A 210 2.97 -20.51 19.67
N PRO A 211 1.70 -20.97 19.74
CA PRO A 211 0.58 -20.25 19.15
C PRO A 211 0.31 -18.94 19.91
N PRO A 212 -0.41 -17.99 19.28
CA PRO A 212 -0.84 -16.78 19.97
C PRO A 212 -1.74 -17.10 21.17
N THR A 213 -1.57 -16.34 22.24
CA THR A 213 -2.45 -16.44 23.42
C THR A 213 -3.83 -15.89 23.12
N ALA A 214 -4.83 -16.25 23.94
CA ALA A 214 -6.19 -15.71 23.84
C ALA A 214 -6.20 -14.16 24.00
N GLU A 215 -5.34 -13.61 24.84
CA GLU A 215 -5.19 -12.17 25.05
C GLU A 215 -4.62 -11.47 23.81
N GLU A 216 -3.63 -12.07 23.13
CA GLU A 216 -3.09 -11.56 21.87
C GLU A 216 -4.10 -11.58 20.73
N LEU A 217 -5.02 -12.55 20.74
CA LEU A 217 -6.10 -12.67 19.74
C LEU A 217 -7.29 -11.75 20.01
N ALA A 218 -7.55 -11.42 21.27
CA ALA A 218 -8.72 -10.61 21.67
C ALA A 218 -8.78 -9.22 21.03
N GLY A 219 -7.64 -8.68 20.56
CA GLY A 219 -7.56 -7.39 19.86
C GLY A 219 -7.84 -7.45 18.35
N LYS A 220 -7.96 -8.63 17.75
CA LYS A 220 -8.18 -8.79 16.28
C LYS A 220 -9.66 -8.67 15.94
N LYS A 221 -10.10 -7.46 15.57
CA LYS A 221 -11.42 -7.27 14.93
C LYS A 221 -11.32 -7.59 13.44
N VAL A 222 -11.96 -8.67 13.02
CA VAL A 222 -12.15 -8.96 11.59
C VAL A 222 -13.20 -7.98 11.05
N GLN A 223 -12.79 -7.04 10.21
CA GLN A 223 -13.72 -6.15 9.53
C GLN A 223 -14.50 -6.94 8.47
N LYS A 224 -15.81 -7.09 8.70
CA LYS A 224 -16.71 -7.62 7.66
C LYS A 224 -16.76 -6.61 6.50
N PHE A 225 -16.74 -7.09 5.27
CA PHE A 225 -16.92 -6.25 4.09
C PHE A 225 -18.37 -6.27 3.61
N ALA A 226 -18.99 -7.45 3.62
CA ALA A 226 -20.38 -7.65 3.19
C ALA A 226 -21.35 -6.86 4.09
N GLY A 227 -22.28 -6.13 3.48
CA GLY A 227 -23.29 -5.35 4.17
C GLY A 227 -22.81 -3.98 4.70
N THR A 228 -21.56 -3.59 4.44
CA THR A 228 -21.02 -2.31 4.94
C THR A 228 -21.19 -1.16 3.95
N ASP A 229 -21.18 0.08 4.45
CA ASP A 229 -21.16 1.29 3.63
C ASP A 229 -20.00 1.29 2.62
N ARG A 230 -18.85 0.66 2.98
CA ARG A 230 -17.71 0.49 2.06
C ARG A 230 -18.07 -0.34 0.83
N GLN A 231 -18.90 -1.39 0.99
CA GLN A 231 -19.39 -2.18 -0.13
C GLN A 231 -20.33 -1.36 -1.01
N VAL A 232 -21.26 -0.63 -0.41
CA VAL A 232 -22.23 0.21 -1.14
C VAL A 232 -21.51 1.30 -1.93
N ARG A 233 -20.57 2.02 -1.30
CA ARG A 233 -19.71 3.01 -1.98
C ARG A 233 -18.98 2.40 -3.17
N GLY A 234 -18.45 1.20 -3.01
CA GLY A 234 -17.75 0.49 -4.11
C GLY A 234 -18.66 0.20 -5.29
N LYS A 235 -19.93 -0.17 -5.05
CA LYS A 235 -20.93 -0.39 -6.10
C LYS A 235 -21.31 0.91 -6.81
N ILE A 236 -21.56 2.00 -6.06
CA ILE A 236 -21.85 3.31 -6.63
C ILE A 236 -20.67 3.79 -7.50
N MET A 237 -19.45 3.72 -6.99
CA MET A 237 -18.24 4.06 -7.74
C MET A 237 -18.07 3.23 -9.01
N LYS A 238 -18.50 1.96 -9.00
CA LYS A 238 -18.49 1.15 -10.21
C LYS A 238 -19.42 1.72 -11.28
N VAL A 239 -20.66 2.06 -10.94
CA VAL A 239 -21.61 2.70 -11.86
C VAL A 239 -21.03 3.98 -12.45
N LEU A 240 -20.48 4.86 -11.60
CA LEU A 240 -19.92 6.14 -12.06
C LEU A 240 -18.69 5.98 -12.97
N ARG A 241 -17.86 4.97 -12.73
CA ARG A 241 -16.69 4.69 -13.59
C ARG A 241 -17.06 4.12 -14.95
N GLU A 242 -18.08 3.26 -14.99
CA GLU A 242 -18.52 2.56 -16.21
C GLU A 242 -19.42 3.43 -17.08
N ALA A 243 -20.01 4.48 -16.50
CA ALA A 243 -20.90 5.38 -17.21
C ALA A 243 -20.12 6.32 -18.17
N PRO A 244 -20.53 6.41 -19.44
CA PRO A 244 -19.95 7.35 -20.42
C PRO A 244 -20.44 8.80 -20.21
N ALA A 245 -21.54 9.01 -19.47
CA ALA A 245 -22.17 10.30 -19.19
C ALA A 245 -22.72 10.32 -17.75
N PRO A 246 -23.08 11.50 -17.20
CA PRO A 246 -23.73 11.62 -15.90
C PRO A 246 -24.97 10.72 -15.78
N VAL A 247 -25.13 10.04 -14.65
CA VAL A 247 -26.22 9.09 -14.41
C VAL A 247 -27.30 9.68 -13.50
N PRO A 248 -28.60 9.38 -13.75
CA PRO A 248 -29.67 9.83 -12.88
C PRO A 248 -29.67 9.07 -11.54
N GLN A 249 -30.38 9.61 -10.54
CA GLN A 249 -30.56 8.98 -9.23
C GLN A 249 -31.05 7.51 -9.36
N SER A 250 -31.93 7.23 -10.30
CA SER A 250 -32.47 5.89 -10.53
C SER A 250 -31.44 4.85 -10.87
N ALA A 251 -30.33 5.23 -11.52
CA ALA A 251 -29.19 4.33 -11.78
C ALA A 251 -28.42 4.00 -10.49
N ILE A 252 -28.40 4.90 -9.52
CA ILE A 252 -27.82 4.67 -8.19
C ILE A 252 -28.77 3.83 -7.33
N ASP A 253 -30.08 4.03 -7.47
CA ASP A 253 -31.09 3.40 -6.62
C ASP A 253 -31.13 1.87 -6.74
N VAL A 254 -30.72 1.33 -7.86
CA VAL A 254 -30.71 -0.12 -8.10
C VAL A 254 -29.48 -0.86 -7.56
N VAL A 255 -28.42 -0.14 -7.13
CA VAL A 255 -27.16 -0.79 -6.73
C VAL A 255 -27.22 -1.43 -5.35
N TRP A 256 -28.18 -0.99 -4.50
CA TRP A 256 -28.32 -1.48 -3.13
C TRP A 256 -29.75 -1.36 -2.61
N PRO A 257 -30.32 -2.40 -1.98
CA PRO A 257 -31.74 -2.41 -1.59
C PRO A 257 -32.07 -1.45 -0.43
N ASP A 258 -31.13 -1.28 0.53
CA ASP A 258 -31.34 -0.40 1.70
C ASP A 258 -31.14 1.08 1.27
N ALA A 259 -32.26 1.82 1.14
CA ALA A 259 -32.23 3.21 0.68
C ALA A 259 -31.48 4.16 1.66
N PRO A 260 -31.69 4.11 2.99
CA PRO A 260 -30.92 4.93 3.93
C PRO A 260 -29.41 4.69 3.84
N GLN A 261 -28.97 3.44 3.72
CA GLN A 261 -27.56 3.09 3.60
C GLN A 261 -26.98 3.59 2.26
N ARG A 262 -27.73 3.43 1.18
CA ARG A 262 -27.33 3.91 -0.15
C ARG A 262 -27.19 5.43 -0.20
N THR A 263 -28.15 6.15 0.36
CA THR A 263 -28.13 7.62 0.47
C THR A 263 -26.90 8.08 1.26
N ARG A 264 -26.65 7.52 2.43
CA ARG A 264 -25.48 7.83 3.26
C ARG A 264 -24.17 7.54 2.52
N ALA A 265 -24.09 6.42 1.80
CA ALA A 265 -22.92 6.06 1.01
C ALA A 265 -22.67 7.04 -0.15
N LEU A 266 -23.72 7.46 -0.86
CA LEU A 266 -23.66 8.44 -1.95
C LEU A 266 -23.19 9.81 -1.43
N TYR A 267 -23.81 10.33 -0.36
CA TYR A 267 -23.41 11.61 0.24
C TYR A 267 -21.94 11.58 0.67
N SER A 268 -21.49 10.49 1.27
CA SER A 268 -20.08 10.37 1.65
C SER A 268 -19.12 10.32 0.46
N LEU A 269 -19.56 9.90 -0.73
CA LEU A 269 -18.76 10.00 -1.95
C LEU A 269 -18.68 11.44 -2.47
N LEU A 270 -19.77 12.20 -2.37
CA LEU A 270 -19.79 13.63 -2.71
C LEU A 270 -18.88 14.43 -1.77
N GLU A 271 -18.99 14.22 -0.45
CA GLU A 271 -18.14 14.86 0.56
C GLU A 271 -16.65 14.53 0.35
N ASP A 272 -16.34 13.31 -0.06
CA ASP A 272 -14.97 12.87 -0.33
C ASP A 272 -14.42 13.37 -1.67
N GLY A 273 -15.21 14.09 -2.49
CA GLY A 273 -14.82 14.53 -3.83
C GLY A 273 -14.62 13.37 -4.83
N LEU A 274 -15.27 12.23 -4.60
CA LEU A 274 -15.24 11.05 -5.45
C LEU A 274 -16.40 10.98 -6.44
N ALA A 275 -17.42 11.78 -6.22
CA ALA A 275 -18.55 11.99 -7.08
C ALA A 275 -18.94 13.46 -7.08
N VAL A 276 -19.60 13.90 -8.14
CA VAL A 276 -20.18 15.25 -8.30
C VAL A 276 -21.61 15.08 -8.75
N GLN A 277 -22.49 15.98 -8.29
CA GLN A 277 -23.85 16.13 -8.79
C GLN A 277 -23.91 17.39 -9.65
N ASN A 278 -24.41 17.30 -10.89
CA ASN A 278 -24.59 18.44 -11.76
C ASN A 278 -25.90 19.16 -11.48
N GLU A 279 -26.19 20.26 -12.21
CA GLU A 279 -27.39 21.09 -12.07
C GLU A 279 -28.70 20.33 -12.37
N ASP A 280 -28.62 19.30 -13.23
CA ASP A 280 -29.77 18.45 -13.57
C ASP A 280 -30.00 17.34 -12.50
N GLY A 281 -29.20 17.30 -11.43
CA GLY A 281 -29.30 16.31 -10.38
C GLY A 281 -28.66 14.95 -10.73
N HIS A 282 -27.93 14.85 -11.86
CA HIS A 282 -27.23 13.65 -12.27
C HIS A 282 -25.83 13.55 -11.62
N PHE A 283 -25.34 12.33 -11.42
CA PHE A 283 -24.06 12.04 -10.75
C PHE A 283 -23.00 11.58 -11.75
N HIS A 284 -21.76 12.05 -11.57
CA HIS A 284 -20.62 11.67 -12.38
C HIS A 284 -19.32 11.69 -11.57
N LEU A 285 -18.20 11.23 -12.15
CA LEU A 285 -16.87 11.43 -11.58
C LEU A 285 -16.44 12.89 -11.75
N PRO A 286 -15.66 13.47 -10.81
CA PRO A 286 -15.21 14.85 -10.83
C PRO A 286 -14.26 15.16 -12.00
#